data_f7dd2cbd8df0cede0109b2bafac578bb
#
_entry.id   f7dd2cbd8df0cede0109b2bafac578bb
#
_cell.length_a   1.000
_cell.length_b   1.000
_cell.length_c   1.000
_cell.angle_alpha   90.00
_cell.angle_beta   90.00
_cell.angle_gamma   90.00
#
_symmetry.space_group_name_H-M   'P 1'
#
loop_
_entity.id
_entity.type
_entity.pdbx_description
1 polymer ?
#
loop_
_entity_poly.entity_id
_entity_poly.type
_entity_poly.pdbx_seq_one_letter_code
_entity_poly.pdbx_strand_id
1 'polypeptide(L)'
;MIGRFFLKMAAATSLVTPRGSGNALAKAGGGVQVPVHERFVLDNGITLVIVPRRDVPLVAFNAVLRGGALGDPVAKPGVASLLAGLLEKGAGKRDAFAFADAVEGVGGSFSAGANAESISVRGQFLARDQQLMLELLADALLRPRFEREELETLSARHIEMIKAAKDADPSELIGLYARSFLFEGHSYGRPVIGSETSLAAITQQDVLDYYAEQFGADRLTLVFTGDVDSSWLRRMVAKLFGDWRKAGVRAPRLVPTVRRTGRRVLLIDSPGAVQTHFWVGNVGVDRRYPYRAALDLVNTLYGGRFTSIINTELRIKSGLSYGARSGFTRGTAAGEFAIHSFAQTENTGKALELTLQTLDRLKKDGVTAEMLVSARAYVLGQYPLNFETAADWAAALGEVELYGLGAEYIDSYGASLRNVTLQDARRVIDDAFPTLDSLSIVLVGDAAKIRDQVKGYGVITGMTLTEPSFDPEPRALAAA
;
A
#
# COMPACT_ATOMS: atom_id res chain seq x y z
N MET A 1 1.17 -16.12 37.15
CA MET A 1 0.26 -15.35 38.02
C MET A 1 -0.01 -14.03 37.35
N ILE A 2 -1.20 -13.89 36.87
CA ILE A 2 -1.70 -12.86 35.94
C ILE A 2 -2.34 -11.76 36.75
N GLY A 3 -1.89 -10.53 36.60
CA GLY A 3 -2.48 -9.35 37.24
C GLY A 3 -3.14 -8.44 36.20
N ARG A 4 -4.48 -8.46 36.17
CA ARG A 4 -5.32 -7.50 35.46
C ARG A 4 -5.19 -6.10 36.09
N PHE A 5 -4.90 -5.08 35.29
CA PHE A 5 -5.19 -3.68 35.66
C PHE A 5 -6.32 -3.13 34.78
N PHE A 6 -7.49 -3.06 35.37
CA PHE A 6 -8.60 -2.22 34.90
C PHE A 6 -8.44 -0.85 35.55
N LEU A 7 -8.23 0.20 34.74
CA LEU A 7 -8.33 1.57 35.22
C LEU A 7 -9.71 2.13 34.87
N LYS A 8 -10.53 2.33 35.91
CA LYS A 8 -11.78 3.10 35.83
C LYS A 8 -11.41 4.58 35.73
N MET A 9 -11.79 5.27 34.66
CA MET A 9 -11.83 6.72 34.62
C MET A 9 -13.26 7.18 34.90
N ALA A 10 -13.37 7.95 35.99
CA ALA A 10 -14.60 8.63 36.39
C ALA A 10 -14.85 9.84 35.48
N ALA A 11 -16.07 9.99 35.03
CA ALA A 11 -16.55 11.14 34.30
C ALA A 11 -16.63 12.37 35.22
N ALA A 12 -15.90 13.43 34.88
CA ALA A 12 -16.13 14.76 35.38
C ALA A 12 -16.74 15.59 34.25
N THR A 13 -18.05 15.85 34.39
CA THR A 13 -18.81 16.71 33.48
C THR A 13 -18.52 18.17 33.85
N SER A 14 -17.75 18.87 33.05
CA SER A 14 -17.68 20.33 33.07
C SER A 14 -18.20 20.86 31.72
N LEU A 15 -19.37 21.53 31.83
CA LEU A 15 -19.98 22.30 30.75
C LEU A 15 -19.07 23.50 30.42
N VAL A 16 -18.32 23.43 29.32
CA VAL A 16 -17.70 24.57 28.67
C VAL A 16 -18.45 24.81 27.36
N THR A 17 -19.20 25.90 27.30
CA THR A 17 -19.81 26.41 26.07
C THR A 17 -18.70 26.88 25.12
N PRO A 18 -18.60 26.36 23.90
CA PRO A 18 -17.62 26.86 22.95
C PRO A 18 -18.17 28.12 22.26
N ARG A 19 -17.51 29.23 22.48
CA ARG A 19 -17.60 30.41 21.61
C ARG A 19 -16.82 30.15 20.34
N GLY A 20 -17.49 30.37 19.20
CA GLY A 20 -17.12 30.14 17.83
C GLY A 20 -15.66 30.33 17.42
N SER A 21 -15.08 29.25 16.99
CA SER A 21 -14.11 29.20 15.91
C SER A 21 -14.84 28.68 14.69
N GLY A 22 -14.96 29.53 13.66
CA GLY A 22 -15.65 29.20 12.44
C GLY A 22 -15.01 28.01 11.75
N ASN A 23 -15.64 26.89 11.87
CA ASN A 23 -15.36 25.69 11.11
C ASN A 23 -15.64 25.98 9.63
N ALA A 24 -14.61 25.94 8.82
CA ALA A 24 -14.70 25.71 7.38
C ALA A 24 -15.06 24.23 7.09
N LEU A 25 -15.86 23.60 7.95
CA LEU A 25 -16.48 22.31 7.73
C LEU A 25 -17.83 22.53 7.05
N ALA A 26 -17.85 22.17 5.77
CA ALA A 26 -19.03 21.86 5.00
C ALA A 26 -20.02 23.01 4.77
N LYS A 27 -19.77 23.78 3.76
CA LYS A 27 -20.88 24.12 2.86
C LYS A 27 -21.43 22.81 2.33
N ALA A 28 -22.64 22.46 2.69
CA ALA A 28 -23.35 21.28 2.19
C ALA A 28 -23.30 21.29 0.64
N GLY A 29 -22.47 20.41 0.05
CA GLY A 29 -22.27 20.29 -1.40
C GLY A 29 -20.84 20.41 -1.91
N GLY A 30 -19.88 20.92 -1.13
CA GLY A 30 -18.47 21.00 -1.53
C GLY A 30 -17.74 19.69 -1.27
N GLY A 31 -17.25 18.99 -2.31
CA GLY A 31 -16.33 17.87 -2.18
C GLY A 31 -14.96 18.34 -1.65
N VAL A 32 -14.07 17.37 -1.35
CA VAL A 32 -12.66 17.66 -1.06
C VAL A 32 -12.07 18.40 -2.26
N GLN A 33 -11.33 19.46 -1.99
CA GLN A 33 -10.60 20.24 -2.97
C GLN A 33 -9.14 20.30 -2.59
N VAL A 34 -8.26 20.15 -3.57
CA VAL A 34 -6.83 20.33 -3.35
C VAL A 34 -6.60 21.77 -2.88
N PRO A 35 -5.90 21.99 -1.76
CA PRO A 35 -5.58 23.32 -1.28
C PRO A 35 -4.78 24.13 -2.32
N VAL A 36 -4.84 25.46 -2.23
CA VAL A 36 -3.98 26.32 -3.02
C VAL A 36 -2.53 25.93 -2.77
N HIS A 37 -1.80 25.65 -3.84
CA HIS A 37 -0.43 25.17 -3.77
C HIS A 37 0.42 25.77 -4.90
N GLU A 38 1.71 25.75 -4.67
CA GLU A 38 2.70 26.16 -5.66
C GLU A 38 3.44 24.92 -6.15
N ARG A 39 3.66 24.81 -7.45
CA ARG A 39 4.39 23.74 -8.09
C ARG A 39 5.54 24.28 -8.91
N PHE A 40 6.74 23.80 -8.64
CA PHE A 40 7.97 24.19 -9.32
C PHE A 40 8.69 22.93 -9.84
N VAL A 41 9.45 23.12 -10.92
CA VAL A 41 10.43 22.11 -11.36
C VAL A 41 11.78 22.83 -11.39
N LEU A 42 12.74 22.27 -10.65
CA LEU A 42 14.12 22.75 -10.61
C LEU A 42 14.86 22.37 -11.90
N ASP A 43 15.96 23.05 -12.21
CA ASP A 43 16.75 22.80 -13.44
C ASP A 43 17.29 21.37 -13.52
N ASN A 44 17.53 20.73 -12.39
CA ASN A 44 17.98 19.33 -12.31
C ASN A 44 16.82 18.31 -12.43
N GLY A 45 15.58 18.76 -12.48
CA GLY A 45 14.38 17.91 -12.67
C GLY A 45 13.57 17.60 -11.43
N ILE A 46 13.98 18.05 -10.24
CA ILE A 46 13.20 17.87 -9.01
C ILE A 46 11.85 18.61 -9.15
N THR A 47 10.77 17.90 -8.87
CA THR A 47 9.45 18.53 -8.70
C THR A 47 9.28 18.93 -7.24
N LEU A 48 8.93 20.19 -6.98
CA LEU A 48 8.64 20.73 -5.65
C LEU A 48 7.20 21.22 -5.61
N VAL A 49 6.41 20.69 -4.69
CA VAL A 49 5.03 21.11 -4.40
C VAL A 49 4.96 21.66 -2.97
N ILE A 50 4.42 22.86 -2.83
CA ILE A 50 4.31 23.56 -1.53
C ILE A 50 2.85 23.91 -1.28
N VAL A 51 2.31 23.48 -0.15
CA VAL A 51 0.94 23.76 0.30
C VAL A 51 1.01 24.53 1.62
N PRO A 52 1.01 25.87 1.58
CA PRO A 52 1.02 26.67 2.81
C PRO A 52 -0.29 26.50 3.59
N ARG A 53 -0.21 26.05 4.85
CA ARG A 53 -1.34 25.92 5.77
C ARG A 53 -0.88 26.38 7.17
N ARG A 54 -1.54 27.39 7.72
CA ARG A 54 -1.15 28.04 8.99
C ARG A 54 -2.14 27.78 10.13
N ASP A 55 -2.97 26.76 9.98
CA ASP A 55 -3.95 26.35 10.98
C ASP A 55 -3.30 25.74 12.23
N VAL A 56 -2.17 25.06 12.06
CA VAL A 56 -1.32 24.53 13.13
C VAL A 56 0.16 24.78 12.82
N PRO A 57 1.03 24.99 13.83
CA PRO A 57 2.45 25.28 13.62
C PRO A 57 3.26 24.01 13.31
N LEU A 58 2.82 23.25 12.32
CA LEU A 58 3.42 21.98 11.86
C LEU A 58 3.77 22.05 10.40
N VAL A 59 4.85 21.37 10.02
CA VAL A 59 5.24 21.12 8.63
C VAL A 59 5.40 19.63 8.43
N ALA A 60 4.69 19.08 7.48
CA ALA A 60 4.87 17.71 6.99
C ALA A 60 5.52 17.71 5.60
N PHE A 61 6.33 16.70 5.33
CA PHE A 61 6.88 16.46 4.00
C PHE A 61 6.66 15.02 3.54
N ASN A 62 6.62 14.86 2.23
CA ASN A 62 6.69 13.57 1.56
C ASN A 62 7.65 13.71 0.36
N ALA A 63 8.80 13.06 0.44
CA ALA A 63 9.76 12.95 -0.64
C ALA A 63 9.54 11.61 -1.35
N VAL A 64 9.11 11.64 -2.59
CA VAL A 64 8.79 10.45 -3.39
C VAL A 64 9.81 10.29 -4.50
N LEU A 65 10.56 9.19 -4.46
CA LEU A 65 11.50 8.81 -5.53
C LEU A 65 10.86 7.68 -6.37
N ARG A 66 10.77 7.89 -7.66
CA ARG A 66 10.29 6.88 -8.63
C ARG A 66 11.29 5.74 -8.75
N GLY A 67 10.79 4.51 -8.79
CA GLY A 67 11.59 3.29 -8.96
C GLY A 67 11.11 2.18 -8.04
N GLY A 68 11.35 2.31 -6.73
CA GLY A 68 10.92 1.31 -5.75
C GLY A 68 11.46 -0.10 -6.07
N ALA A 69 10.73 -1.14 -5.68
CA ALA A 69 11.14 -2.52 -5.93
C ALA A 69 11.21 -2.91 -7.42
N LEU A 70 10.66 -2.07 -8.32
CA LEU A 70 10.89 -2.25 -9.77
C LEU A 70 12.37 -2.11 -10.16
N GLY A 71 13.13 -1.34 -9.40
CA GLY A 71 14.56 -1.16 -9.58
C GLY A 71 15.41 -2.27 -8.97
N ASP A 72 14.84 -3.17 -8.19
CA ASP A 72 15.58 -4.28 -7.58
C ASP A 72 16.17 -5.21 -8.65
N PRO A 73 17.40 -5.71 -8.46
CA PRO A 73 17.92 -6.81 -9.27
C PRO A 73 16.97 -8.02 -9.20
N VAL A 74 16.77 -8.70 -10.32
CA VAL A 74 15.81 -9.82 -10.43
C VAL A 74 16.04 -10.91 -9.36
N ALA A 75 17.32 -11.22 -9.08
CA ALA A 75 17.69 -12.23 -8.09
C ALA A 75 17.69 -11.73 -6.64
N LYS A 76 17.52 -10.43 -6.42
CA LYS A 76 17.68 -9.80 -5.10
C LYS A 76 16.51 -8.84 -4.78
N PRO A 77 15.24 -9.29 -4.85
CA PRO A 77 14.12 -8.49 -4.40
C PRO A 77 14.29 -8.12 -2.93
N GLY A 78 13.94 -6.89 -2.57
CA GLY A 78 14.10 -6.35 -1.21
C GLY A 78 15.21 -5.30 -1.06
N VAL A 79 16.07 -5.10 -2.06
CA VAL A 79 17.12 -4.06 -2.01
C VAL A 79 16.52 -2.68 -1.76
N ALA A 80 15.46 -2.30 -2.49
CA ALA A 80 14.77 -1.03 -2.30
C ALA A 80 14.20 -0.87 -0.88
N SER A 81 13.69 -1.95 -0.31
CA SER A 81 13.13 -1.96 1.06
C SER A 81 14.22 -1.77 2.11
N LEU A 82 15.34 -2.51 1.99
CA LEU A 82 16.48 -2.35 2.90
C LEU A 82 17.11 -0.97 2.76
N LEU A 83 17.31 -0.49 1.53
CA LEU A 83 17.83 0.87 1.29
C LEU A 83 16.94 1.92 1.95
N ALA A 84 15.61 1.83 1.76
CA ALA A 84 14.69 2.76 2.40
C ALA A 84 14.85 2.77 3.91
N GLY A 85 14.88 1.60 4.56
CA GLY A 85 15.11 1.49 6.01
C GLY A 85 16.46 2.06 6.45
N LEU A 86 17.49 1.95 5.61
CA LEU A 86 18.83 2.49 5.90
C LEU A 86 18.90 4.03 5.81
N LEU A 87 17.97 4.70 5.13
CA LEU A 87 17.92 6.18 5.10
C LEU A 87 17.69 6.79 6.49
N GLU A 88 17.16 6.00 7.43
CA GLU A 88 16.95 6.39 8.83
C GLU A 88 18.13 5.99 9.75
N LYS A 89 19.11 5.26 9.20
CA LYS A 89 20.23 4.65 9.94
C LYS A 89 21.55 5.42 9.81
N GLY A 90 21.44 6.74 9.80
CA GLY A 90 22.56 7.67 9.75
C GLY A 90 22.78 8.28 8.37
N ALA A 91 23.08 9.57 8.39
CA ALA A 91 23.30 10.38 7.20
C ALA A 91 24.19 11.60 7.49
N GLY A 92 24.97 12.02 6.50
CA GLY A 92 25.93 13.10 6.66
C GLY A 92 26.94 12.80 7.75
N LYS A 93 26.97 13.63 8.80
CA LYS A 93 27.86 13.46 9.96
C LYS A 93 27.23 12.67 11.11
N ARG A 94 25.96 12.35 11.02
CA ARG A 94 25.19 11.64 12.06
C ARG A 94 25.21 10.15 11.82
N ASP A 95 25.57 9.36 12.81
CA ASP A 95 25.31 7.92 12.84
C ASP A 95 23.82 7.67 13.11
N ALA A 96 23.41 6.41 13.22
CA ALA A 96 22.01 6.02 13.42
C ALA A 96 21.40 6.63 14.69
N PHE A 97 22.17 6.61 15.81
CA PHE A 97 21.70 7.17 17.07
C PHE A 97 21.59 8.69 17.01
N ALA A 98 22.62 9.39 16.52
CA ALA A 98 22.62 10.85 16.42
C ALA A 98 21.57 11.36 15.42
N PHE A 99 21.24 10.57 14.40
CA PHE A 99 20.15 10.91 13.48
C PHE A 99 18.78 10.80 14.16
N ALA A 100 18.53 9.69 14.85
CA ALA A 100 17.30 9.49 15.61
C ALA A 100 17.14 10.55 16.71
N ASP A 101 18.19 10.83 17.48
CA ASP A 101 18.19 11.86 18.53
C ASP A 101 17.89 13.27 17.98
N ALA A 102 18.43 13.60 16.79
CA ALA A 102 18.14 14.88 16.14
C ALA A 102 16.67 15.01 15.69
N VAL A 103 16.01 13.91 15.33
CA VAL A 103 14.57 13.88 15.01
C VAL A 103 13.72 13.93 16.27
N GLU A 104 13.98 13.02 17.21
CA GLU A 104 13.18 12.82 18.41
C GLU A 104 13.35 13.95 19.41
N GLY A 105 14.57 14.52 19.50
CA GLY A 105 14.90 15.64 20.40
C GLY A 105 14.08 16.91 20.16
N VAL A 106 13.49 17.07 18.98
CA VAL A 106 12.55 18.18 18.66
C VAL A 106 11.09 17.71 18.56
N GLY A 107 10.80 16.44 18.90
CA GLY A 107 9.46 15.86 18.77
C GLY A 107 9.04 15.68 17.30
N GLY A 108 10.01 15.58 16.40
CA GLY A 108 9.78 15.31 14.98
C GLY A 108 9.50 13.84 14.70
N SER A 109 9.08 13.55 13.48
CA SER A 109 9.02 12.20 12.93
C SER A 109 9.73 12.13 11.59
N PHE A 110 10.37 11.00 11.33
CA PHE A 110 11.04 10.72 10.07
C PHE A 110 10.90 9.23 9.79
N SER A 111 10.46 8.85 8.61
CA SER A 111 10.31 7.45 8.21
C SER A 111 10.54 7.29 6.71
N ALA A 112 11.08 6.15 6.32
CA ALA A 112 11.25 5.80 4.92
C ALA A 112 10.75 4.40 4.64
N GLY A 113 10.21 4.19 3.43
CA GLY A 113 9.69 2.89 3.00
C GLY A 113 9.63 2.77 1.49
N ALA A 114 9.71 1.54 1.02
CA ALA A 114 9.58 1.22 -0.39
C ALA A 114 8.21 0.58 -0.68
N ASN A 115 7.74 0.82 -1.89
CA ASN A 115 6.68 0.05 -2.52
C ASN A 115 7.15 -0.43 -3.90
N ALA A 116 6.26 -1.01 -4.68
CA ALA A 116 6.65 -1.52 -6.00
C ALA A 116 7.26 -0.42 -6.89
N GLU A 117 6.69 0.78 -6.90
CA GLU A 117 6.97 1.83 -7.89
C GLU A 117 7.71 3.04 -7.34
N SER A 118 7.89 3.15 -6.03
CA SER A 118 8.58 4.29 -5.41
C SER A 118 9.20 3.94 -4.06
N ILE A 119 10.16 4.79 -3.66
CA ILE A 119 10.59 4.93 -2.28
C ILE A 119 10.04 6.27 -1.79
N SER A 120 9.44 6.28 -0.59
CA SER A 120 8.92 7.49 0.05
C SER A 120 9.64 7.73 1.36
N VAL A 121 10.09 8.98 1.55
CA VAL A 121 10.59 9.48 2.84
C VAL A 121 9.62 10.52 3.35
N ARG A 122 9.12 10.33 4.56
CA ARG A 122 8.07 11.16 5.16
C ARG A 122 8.51 11.66 6.52
N GLY A 123 8.03 12.82 6.90
CA GLY A 123 8.25 13.33 8.23
C GLY A 123 7.35 14.50 8.56
N GLN A 124 7.30 14.82 9.84
CA GLN A 124 6.55 15.95 10.37
C GLN A 124 7.32 16.58 11.52
N PHE A 125 7.40 17.89 11.51
CA PHE A 125 8.14 18.69 12.50
C PHE A 125 7.33 19.93 12.89
N LEU A 126 7.69 20.55 14.00
CA LEU A 126 7.19 21.89 14.30
C LEU A 126 7.74 22.89 13.26
N ALA A 127 6.95 23.89 12.89
CA ALA A 127 7.35 24.91 11.92
C ALA A 127 8.65 25.63 12.30
N ARG A 128 8.94 25.83 13.58
CA ARG A 128 10.21 26.39 14.06
C ARG A 128 11.43 25.54 13.75
N ASP A 129 11.25 24.22 13.59
CA ASP A 129 12.32 23.24 13.37
C ASP A 129 12.46 22.85 11.87
N GLN A 130 11.79 23.60 10.96
CA GLN A 130 11.77 23.31 9.52
C GLN A 130 13.16 23.33 8.86
N GLN A 131 14.12 24.09 9.39
CA GLN A 131 15.48 24.08 8.89
C GLN A 131 16.17 22.75 9.20
N LEU A 132 16.08 22.25 10.43
CA LEU A 132 16.60 20.95 10.84
C LEU A 132 15.94 19.83 10.00
N MET A 133 14.63 19.90 9.82
CA MET A 133 13.88 18.97 8.97
C MET A 133 14.47 18.87 7.55
N LEU A 134 14.74 20.02 6.92
CA LEU A 134 15.32 20.05 5.56
C LEU A 134 16.76 19.54 5.54
N GLU A 135 17.55 19.86 6.56
CA GLU A 135 18.93 19.36 6.67
C GLU A 135 18.96 17.83 6.83
N LEU A 136 18.09 17.27 7.69
CA LEU A 136 17.96 15.81 7.87
C LEU A 136 17.49 15.12 6.58
N LEU A 137 16.49 15.68 5.91
CA LEU A 137 16.00 15.15 4.65
C LEU A 137 17.09 15.19 3.55
N ALA A 138 17.83 16.31 3.46
CA ALA A 138 18.92 16.44 2.50
C ALA A 138 20.07 15.48 2.84
N ASP A 139 20.44 15.32 4.11
CA ASP A 139 21.45 14.35 4.52
C ASP A 139 21.02 12.94 4.17
N ALA A 140 19.79 12.53 4.51
CA ALA A 140 19.27 11.20 4.23
C ALA A 140 19.25 10.87 2.72
N LEU A 141 18.87 11.83 1.86
CA LEU A 141 18.76 11.60 0.42
C LEU A 141 20.07 11.78 -0.35
N LEU A 142 20.93 12.68 0.09
CA LEU A 142 22.17 13.05 -0.66
C LEU A 142 23.43 12.41 -0.08
N ARG A 143 23.44 12.11 1.20
CA ARG A 143 24.62 11.64 1.94
C ARG A 143 24.27 10.51 2.93
N PRO A 144 23.48 9.50 2.51
CA PRO A 144 23.23 8.36 3.38
C PRO A 144 24.53 7.61 3.68
N ARG A 145 24.63 7.02 4.87
CA ARG A 145 25.88 6.33 5.27
C ARG A 145 25.89 4.87 4.82
N PHE A 146 24.74 4.21 4.80
CA PHE A 146 24.58 2.80 4.41
C PHE A 146 25.63 1.88 5.09
N GLU A 147 25.79 2.04 6.40
CA GLU A 147 26.76 1.28 7.17
C GLU A 147 26.44 -0.21 7.10
N ARG A 148 27.49 -1.01 6.97
CA ARG A 148 27.36 -2.46 6.80
C ARG A 148 26.68 -3.13 7.98
N GLU A 149 27.02 -2.72 9.21
CA GLU A 149 26.43 -3.26 10.44
C GLU A 149 24.93 -2.97 10.54
N GLU A 150 24.50 -1.77 10.11
CA GLU A 150 23.09 -1.40 10.06
C GLU A 150 22.34 -2.22 9.01
N LEU A 151 22.95 -2.47 7.84
CA LEU A 151 22.35 -3.34 6.82
C LEU A 151 22.20 -4.78 7.32
N GLU A 152 23.25 -5.35 7.92
CA GLU A 152 23.21 -6.72 8.46
C GLU A 152 22.14 -6.86 9.53
N THR A 153 22.03 -5.89 10.43
CA THR A 153 21.01 -5.84 11.47
C THR A 153 19.60 -5.73 10.89
N LEU A 154 19.40 -4.85 9.92
CA LEU A 154 18.10 -4.63 9.29
C LEU A 154 17.67 -5.85 8.47
N SER A 155 18.58 -6.46 7.71
CA SER A 155 18.32 -7.67 6.94
C SER A 155 17.94 -8.84 7.86
N ALA A 156 18.72 -9.07 8.92
CA ALA A 156 18.41 -10.11 9.90
C ALA A 156 17.02 -9.89 10.53
N ARG A 157 16.70 -8.65 10.89
CA ARG A 157 15.38 -8.30 11.43
C ARG A 157 14.25 -8.59 10.44
N HIS A 158 14.40 -8.27 9.15
CA HIS A 158 13.39 -8.56 8.13
C HIS A 158 13.20 -10.08 7.96
N ILE A 159 14.29 -10.85 7.96
CA ILE A 159 14.22 -12.32 7.88
C ILE A 159 13.46 -12.88 9.10
N GLU A 160 13.81 -12.43 10.30
CA GLU A 160 13.12 -12.89 11.51
C GLU A 160 11.65 -12.47 11.57
N MET A 161 11.28 -11.30 11.03
CA MET A 161 9.88 -10.90 10.89
C MET A 161 9.10 -11.84 9.94
N ILE A 162 9.71 -12.25 8.82
CA ILE A 162 9.08 -13.22 7.89
C ILE A 162 8.90 -14.56 8.58
N LYS A 163 9.92 -15.07 9.28
CA LYS A 163 9.85 -16.34 10.03
C LYS A 163 8.81 -16.29 11.14
N ALA A 164 8.81 -15.21 11.93
CA ALA A 164 7.83 -15.02 12.99
C ALA A 164 6.39 -14.99 12.45
N ALA A 165 6.16 -14.34 11.30
CA ALA A 165 4.86 -14.36 10.66
C ALA A 165 4.47 -15.77 10.17
N LYS A 166 5.41 -16.54 9.63
CA LYS A 166 5.16 -17.94 9.25
C LYS A 166 4.74 -18.80 10.44
N ASP A 167 5.35 -18.56 11.60
CA ASP A 167 5.11 -19.37 12.81
C ASP A 167 3.83 -18.92 13.56
N ALA A 168 3.59 -17.62 13.68
CA ALA A 168 2.53 -17.06 14.51
C ALA A 168 1.23 -16.76 13.75
N ASP A 169 1.31 -16.11 12.61
CA ASP A 169 0.16 -15.74 11.77
C ASP A 169 0.51 -15.75 10.28
N PRO A 170 0.52 -16.92 9.64
CA PRO A 170 0.82 -17.03 8.20
C PRO A 170 -0.12 -16.23 7.30
N SER A 171 -1.26 -15.77 7.80
CA SER A 171 -2.20 -14.94 7.03
C SER A 171 -1.62 -13.58 6.66
N GLU A 172 -0.66 -13.06 7.42
CA GLU A 172 0.03 -11.80 7.10
C GLU A 172 0.83 -11.89 5.79
N LEU A 173 1.26 -13.10 5.43
CA LEU A 173 2.09 -13.36 4.24
C LEU A 173 1.27 -13.75 3.00
N ILE A 174 -0.02 -14.05 3.14
CA ILE A 174 -0.84 -14.54 2.02
C ILE A 174 -0.83 -13.59 0.81
N GLY A 175 -0.77 -12.27 1.06
CA GLY A 175 -0.67 -11.27 0.01
C GLY A 175 0.64 -11.33 -0.77
N LEU A 176 1.76 -11.73 -0.14
CA LEU A 176 3.06 -11.91 -0.81
C LEU A 176 3.02 -13.14 -1.73
N TYR A 177 2.55 -14.28 -1.22
CA TYR A 177 2.34 -15.48 -2.02
C TYR A 177 1.38 -15.23 -3.18
N ALA A 178 0.28 -14.53 -2.91
CA ALA A 178 -0.73 -14.23 -3.92
C ALA A 178 -0.18 -13.35 -5.05
N ARG A 179 0.59 -12.31 -4.72
CA ARG A 179 1.19 -11.44 -5.72
C ARG A 179 2.25 -12.16 -6.53
N SER A 180 3.11 -12.94 -5.89
CA SER A 180 4.11 -13.76 -6.56
C SER A 180 3.45 -14.71 -7.57
N PHE A 181 2.40 -15.42 -7.14
CA PHE A 181 1.65 -16.34 -7.97
C PHE A 181 0.85 -15.64 -9.07
N LEU A 182 0.19 -14.51 -8.76
CA LEU A 182 -0.62 -13.76 -9.72
C LEU A 182 0.23 -13.15 -10.83
N PHE A 183 1.32 -12.49 -10.45
CA PHE A 183 2.20 -11.74 -11.34
C PHE A 183 3.47 -12.51 -11.73
N GLU A 184 3.40 -13.82 -11.72
CA GLU A 184 4.51 -14.70 -12.11
C GLU A 184 5.20 -14.22 -13.40
N GLY A 185 6.51 -14.05 -13.33
CA GLY A 185 7.33 -13.53 -14.44
C GLY A 185 7.25 -12.01 -14.65
N HIS A 186 6.43 -11.28 -13.88
CA HIS A 186 6.32 -9.84 -13.93
C HIS A 186 6.94 -9.19 -12.67
N SER A 187 7.46 -7.95 -12.81
CA SER A 187 8.11 -7.25 -11.68
C SER A 187 7.19 -6.98 -10.50
N TYR A 188 5.87 -6.91 -10.70
CA TYR A 188 4.92 -6.77 -9.60
C TYR A 188 4.78 -8.04 -8.74
N GLY A 189 5.19 -9.20 -9.24
CA GLY A 189 5.24 -10.45 -8.46
C GLY A 189 6.38 -10.51 -7.46
N ARG A 190 7.43 -9.70 -7.66
CA ARG A 190 8.57 -9.69 -6.75
C ARG A 190 8.17 -9.10 -5.38
N PRO A 191 8.48 -9.78 -4.26
CA PRO A 191 8.14 -9.28 -2.93
C PRO A 191 8.94 -8.02 -2.62
N VAL A 192 8.25 -6.90 -2.35
CA VAL A 192 8.90 -5.61 -2.03
C VAL A 192 9.80 -5.71 -0.81
N ILE A 193 9.37 -6.45 0.22
CA ILE A 193 10.15 -6.66 1.45
C ILE A 193 11.30 -7.68 1.26
N GLY A 194 11.40 -8.34 0.10
CA GLY A 194 12.27 -9.48 -0.10
C GLY A 194 11.70 -10.79 0.40
N SER A 195 12.51 -11.83 0.35
CA SER A 195 12.30 -13.16 0.94
C SER A 195 13.49 -13.51 1.81
N GLU A 196 13.40 -14.56 2.62
CA GLU A 196 14.52 -15.02 3.44
C GLU A 196 15.77 -15.26 2.58
N THR A 197 15.60 -15.90 1.43
CA THR A 197 16.69 -16.17 0.48
C THR A 197 17.29 -14.89 -0.11
N SER A 198 16.44 -13.99 -0.61
CA SER A 198 16.95 -12.78 -1.27
C SER A 198 17.59 -11.81 -0.27
N LEU A 199 16.99 -11.64 0.92
CA LEU A 199 17.53 -10.79 1.97
C LEU A 199 18.90 -11.26 2.46
N ALA A 200 19.08 -12.58 2.63
CA ALA A 200 20.38 -13.15 3.00
C ALA A 200 21.48 -12.97 1.93
N ALA A 201 21.07 -12.76 0.67
CA ALA A 201 22.00 -12.59 -0.46
C ALA A 201 22.33 -11.11 -0.76
N ILE A 202 21.61 -10.14 -0.18
CA ILE A 202 21.82 -8.71 -0.40
C ILE A 202 23.07 -8.25 0.35
N THR A 203 23.96 -7.57 -0.36
CA THR A 203 25.20 -7.02 0.16
C THR A 203 25.14 -5.50 0.23
N GLN A 204 26.08 -4.88 0.96
CA GLN A 204 26.22 -3.42 0.97
C GLN A 204 26.46 -2.86 -0.44
N GLN A 205 27.20 -3.59 -1.30
CA GLN A 205 27.43 -3.17 -2.68
C GLN A 205 26.12 -3.10 -3.48
N ASP A 206 25.20 -4.05 -3.30
CA ASP A 206 23.90 -4.00 -3.97
C ASP A 206 23.08 -2.75 -3.57
N VAL A 207 23.15 -2.34 -2.31
CA VAL A 207 22.51 -1.11 -1.81
C VAL A 207 23.17 0.12 -2.43
N LEU A 208 24.50 0.16 -2.49
CA LEU A 208 25.25 1.26 -3.09
C LEU A 208 25.00 1.37 -4.60
N ASP A 209 24.96 0.25 -5.30
CA ASP A 209 24.66 0.20 -6.73
C ASP A 209 23.23 0.67 -7.01
N TYR A 210 22.26 0.18 -6.23
CA TYR A 210 20.87 0.64 -6.32
C TYR A 210 20.77 2.15 -6.10
N TYR A 211 21.43 2.68 -5.08
CA TYR A 211 21.45 4.12 -4.82
C TYR A 211 22.10 4.89 -5.98
N ALA A 212 23.23 4.42 -6.48
CA ALA A 212 23.92 5.04 -7.58
C ALA A 212 23.09 5.08 -8.89
N GLU A 213 22.33 4.02 -9.15
CA GLU A 213 21.51 3.88 -10.34
C GLU A 213 20.16 4.54 -10.23
N GLN A 214 19.46 4.32 -9.09
CA GLN A 214 18.04 4.64 -8.97
C GLN A 214 17.78 5.99 -8.31
N PHE A 215 18.69 6.52 -7.48
CA PHE A 215 18.49 7.80 -6.82
C PHE A 215 19.04 8.96 -7.66
N GLY A 216 18.22 9.99 -7.86
CA GLY A 216 18.60 11.20 -8.59
C GLY A 216 17.50 12.24 -8.64
N ALA A 217 17.91 13.45 -8.94
CA ALA A 217 17.08 14.64 -8.96
C ALA A 217 15.84 14.50 -9.87
N ASP A 218 16.01 13.90 -11.04
CA ASP A 218 14.97 13.70 -12.05
C ASP A 218 13.89 12.68 -11.66
N ARG A 219 14.07 12.00 -10.51
CA ARG A 219 13.08 11.05 -9.94
C ARG A 219 12.42 11.55 -8.68
N LEU A 220 12.91 12.65 -8.10
CA LEU A 220 12.43 13.16 -6.83
C LEU A 220 11.27 14.12 -7.02
N THR A 221 10.20 13.85 -6.31
CA THR A 221 9.12 14.80 -6.01
C THR A 221 9.15 15.11 -4.51
N LEU A 222 9.26 16.38 -4.17
CA LEU A 222 9.19 16.90 -2.80
C LEU A 222 7.84 17.58 -2.59
N VAL A 223 7.07 17.15 -1.64
CA VAL A 223 5.82 17.80 -1.23
C VAL A 223 5.97 18.27 0.21
N PHE A 224 5.73 19.55 0.45
CA PHE A 224 5.69 20.15 1.78
C PHE A 224 4.32 20.76 2.04
N THR A 225 3.75 20.47 3.19
CA THR A 225 2.43 20.97 3.59
C THR A 225 2.49 21.45 5.04
N GLY A 226 1.98 22.64 5.31
CA GLY A 226 1.93 23.17 6.68
C GLY A 226 2.33 24.64 6.79
N ASP A 227 2.76 25.05 7.97
CA ASP A 227 3.16 26.44 8.25
C ASP A 227 4.57 26.72 7.71
N VAL A 228 4.65 26.99 6.43
CA VAL A 228 5.88 27.26 5.70
C VAL A 228 5.80 28.59 4.93
N ASP A 229 6.94 29.27 4.78
CA ASP A 229 7.14 30.33 3.79
C ASP A 229 7.62 29.69 2.47
N SER A 230 6.79 29.76 1.44
CA SER A 230 7.08 29.15 0.14
C SER A 230 8.38 29.69 -0.47
N SER A 231 8.65 31.00 -0.34
CA SER A 231 9.82 31.62 -0.93
C SER A 231 11.11 31.17 -0.23
N TRP A 232 11.08 31.08 1.10
CA TRP A 232 12.18 30.54 1.89
C TRP A 232 12.43 29.07 1.57
N LEU A 233 11.38 28.26 1.58
CA LEU A 233 11.46 26.81 1.32
C LEU A 233 12.04 26.53 -0.07
N ARG A 234 11.54 27.24 -1.10
CA ARG A 234 12.05 27.12 -2.47
C ARG A 234 13.55 27.43 -2.57
N ARG A 235 13.99 28.53 -1.94
CA ARG A 235 15.43 28.87 -1.89
C ARG A 235 16.26 27.81 -1.19
N MET A 236 15.77 27.28 -0.06
CA MET A 236 16.48 26.25 0.70
C MET A 236 16.54 24.93 -0.05
N VAL A 237 15.46 24.51 -0.68
CA VAL A 237 15.46 23.29 -1.52
C VAL A 237 16.41 23.45 -2.71
N ALA A 238 16.38 24.58 -3.39
CA ALA A 238 17.34 24.86 -4.48
C ALA A 238 18.79 24.86 -4.01
N LYS A 239 19.08 25.41 -2.83
CA LYS A 239 20.43 25.41 -2.23
C LYS A 239 20.91 24.01 -1.86
N LEU A 240 20.03 23.17 -1.27
CA LEU A 240 20.43 21.85 -0.75
C LEU A 240 20.46 20.78 -1.84
N PHE A 241 19.55 20.85 -2.80
CA PHE A 241 19.32 19.80 -3.78
C PHE A 241 19.66 20.20 -5.22
N GLY A 242 19.97 21.50 -5.48
CA GLY A 242 20.15 22.01 -6.84
C GLY A 242 21.26 21.32 -7.63
N ASP A 243 22.35 20.93 -6.96
CA ASP A 243 23.49 20.24 -7.57
C ASP A 243 23.34 18.71 -7.57
N TRP A 244 22.20 18.18 -7.09
CA TRP A 244 22.02 16.73 -7.08
C TRP A 244 21.95 16.18 -8.50
N ARG A 245 22.78 15.17 -8.77
CA ARG A 245 22.85 14.50 -10.07
C ARG A 245 21.51 13.83 -10.44
N LYS A 246 21.31 13.60 -11.72
CA LYS A 246 20.23 12.72 -12.20
C LYS A 246 20.55 11.25 -11.87
N ALA A 247 19.52 10.41 -11.88
CA ALA A 247 19.68 8.97 -11.70
C ALA A 247 20.61 8.36 -12.76
N GLY A 248 21.37 7.32 -12.37
CA GLY A 248 22.36 6.69 -13.25
C GLY A 248 21.76 5.91 -14.41
N VAL A 249 20.53 5.44 -14.26
CA VAL A 249 19.80 4.70 -15.29
C VAL A 249 18.42 5.32 -15.55
N ARG A 250 17.81 4.97 -16.66
CA ARG A 250 16.41 5.36 -16.91
C ARG A 250 15.46 4.66 -15.93
N ALA A 251 14.35 5.32 -15.60
CA ALA A 251 13.31 4.68 -14.77
C ALA A 251 12.88 3.34 -15.38
N PRO A 252 12.68 2.31 -14.54
CA PRO A 252 12.26 1.01 -15.02
C PRO A 252 10.98 1.11 -15.85
N ARG A 253 10.99 0.48 -17.03
CA ARG A 253 9.83 0.46 -17.89
C ARG A 253 8.90 -0.67 -17.42
N LEU A 254 7.68 -0.32 -17.03
CA LEU A 254 6.66 -1.30 -16.74
C LEU A 254 6.12 -1.92 -18.05
N VAL A 255 6.06 -3.24 -18.05
CA VAL A 255 5.36 -3.99 -19.09
C VAL A 255 3.90 -4.08 -18.70
N PRO A 256 2.95 -3.92 -19.63
CA PRO A 256 1.53 -4.14 -19.31
C PRO A 256 1.30 -5.57 -18.79
N THR A 257 0.51 -5.70 -17.76
CA THR A 257 0.07 -7.01 -17.27
C THR A 257 -1.18 -7.48 -18.00
N VAL A 258 -1.33 -8.79 -18.13
CA VAL A 258 -2.50 -9.40 -18.72
C VAL A 258 -3.24 -10.22 -17.66
N ARG A 259 -4.57 -10.16 -17.66
CA ARG A 259 -5.38 -11.04 -16.82
C ARG A 259 -5.05 -12.49 -17.11
N ARG A 260 -4.89 -13.25 -16.04
CA ARG A 260 -4.68 -14.69 -16.15
C ARG A 260 -5.99 -15.37 -16.58
N THR A 261 -5.89 -16.29 -17.49
CA THR A 261 -7.01 -17.15 -17.93
C THR A 261 -6.91 -18.50 -17.25
N GLY A 262 -8.06 -19.15 -17.06
CA GLY A 262 -8.15 -20.40 -16.34
C GLY A 262 -8.08 -20.24 -14.82
N ARG A 263 -8.58 -21.25 -14.10
CA ARG A 263 -8.46 -21.32 -12.64
C ARG A 263 -7.17 -22.02 -12.25
N ARG A 264 -6.48 -21.46 -11.28
CA ARG A 264 -5.29 -22.06 -10.71
C ARG A 264 -5.26 -21.85 -9.20
N VAL A 265 -4.72 -22.82 -8.49
CA VAL A 265 -4.67 -22.85 -7.03
C VAL A 265 -3.22 -22.96 -6.58
N LEU A 266 -2.80 -22.08 -5.67
CA LEU A 266 -1.58 -22.22 -4.88
C LEU A 266 -1.98 -22.66 -3.48
N LEU A 267 -1.50 -23.84 -3.06
CA LEU A 267 -1.76 -24.42 -1.76
C LEU A 267 -0.47 -24.43 -0.94
N ILE A 268 -0.40 -23.56 0.06
CA ILE A 268 0.73 -23.45 0.98
C ILE A 268 0.39 -24.29 2.21
N ASP A 269 1.19 -25.34 2.42
CA ASP A 269 1.00 -26.28 3.51
C ASP A 269 1.49 -25.69 4.84
N SER A 270 0.56 -25.62 5.80
CA SER A 270 0.78 -25.28 7.19
C SER A 270 0.22 -26.42 8.07
N PRO A 271 1.02 -27.46 8.33
CA PRO A 271 0.55 -28.67 9.01
C PRO A 271 -0.05 -28.36 10.40
N GLY A 272 -1.20 -28.95 10.68
CA GLY A 272 -1.91 -28.76 11.95
C GLY A 272 -2.70 -27.46 12.05
N ALA A 273 -2.71 -26.61 11.03
CA ALA A 273 -3.53 -25.39 11.03
C ALA A 273 -5.01 -25.71 11.21
N VAL A 274 -5.63 -25.05 12.19
CA VAL A 274 -7.08 -25.20 12.50
C VAL A 274 -7.95 -24.27 11.66
N GLN A 275 -7.34 -23.31 10.97
CA GLN A 275 -7.98 -22.39 10.03
C GLN A 275 -7.23 -22.41 8.70
N THR A 276 -7.98 -22.19 7.62
CA THR A 276 -7.45 -21.92 6.30
C THR A 276 -7.70 -20.50 5.93
N HIS A 277 -6.65 -19.73 5.65
CA HIS A 277 -6.74 -18.41 5.07
C HIS A 277 -6.73 -18.53 3.55
N PHE A 278 -7.55 -17.73 2.87
CA PHE A 278 -7.58 -17.75 1.42
C PHE A 278 -7.67 -16.36 0.81
N TRP A 279 -7.02 -16.25 -0.32
CA TRP A 279 -7.03 -15.12 -1.24
C TRP A 279 -7.58 -15.60 -2.58
N VAL A 280 -8.55 -14.86 -3.14
CA VAL A 280 -9.15 -15.17 -4.44
C VAL A 280 -9.13 -13.91 -5.29
N GLY A 281 -8.50 -13.94 -6.45
CA GLY A 281 -8.42 -12.73 -7.26
C GLY A 281 -7.86 -12.93 -8.66
N ASN A 282 -7.64 -11.80 -9.33
CA ASN A 282 -6.97 -11.71 -10.63
C ASN A 282 -6.35 -10.32 -10.79
N VAL A 283 -5.60 -10.12 -11.87
CA VAL A 283 -5.14 -8.80 -12.30
C VAL A 283 -6.35 -7.88 -12.46
N GLY A 284 -6.28 -6.74 -11.77
CA GLY A 284 -7.32 -5.72 -11.75
C GLY A 284 -7.07 -4.62 -12.79
N VAL A 285 -7.39 -3.39 -12.43
CA VAL A 285 -7.25 -2.21 -13.27
C VAL A 285 -6.03 -1.37 -12.86
N ASP A 286 -5.58 -0.50 -13.76
CA ASP A 286 -4.52 0.45 -13.46
C ASP A 286 -5.02 1.69 -12.70
N ARG A 287 -4.08 2.58 -12.34
CA ARG A 287 -4.37 3.80 -11.59
C ARG A 287 -5.20 4.83 -12.38
N ARG A 288 -5.17 4.78 -13.70
CA ARG A 288 -5.86 5.70 -14.61
C ARG A 288 -7.22 5.20 -15.08
N TYR A 289 -7.70 4.08 -14.51
CA TYR A 289 -8.99 3.52 -14.88
C TYR A 289 -10.11 4.58 -14.79
N PRO A 290 -10.81 4.87 -15.91
CA PRO A 290 -11.70 6.03 -15.99
C PRO A 290 -12.95 5.94 -15.13
N TYR A 291 -13.41 4.71 -14.84
CA TYR A 291 -14.62 4.46 -14.04
C TYR A 291 -14.29 4.22 -12.55
N ARG A 292 -13.22 4.84 -12.04
CA ARG A 292 -12.75 4.66 -10.66
C ARG A 292 -13.87 4.84 -9.63
N ALA A 293 -14.66 5.90 -9.74
CA ALA A 293 -15.74 6.20 -8.78
C ALA A 293 -16.80 5.08 -8.75
N ALA A 294 -17.20 4.57 -9.90
CA ALA A 294 -18.13 3.45 -9.98
C ALA A 294 -17.53 2.16 -9.40
N LEU A 295 -16.24 1.92 -9.70
CA LEU A 295 -15.52 0.77 -9.17
C LEU A 295 -15.44 0.79 -7.64
N ASP A 296 -15.13 1.95 -7.05
CA ASP A 296 -15.04 2.11 -5.61
C ASP A 296 -16.41 1.93 -4.93
N LEU A 297 -17.52 2.40 -5.55
CA LEU A 297 -18.86 2.16 -5.03
C LEU A 297 -19.23 0.67 -5.09
N VAL A 298 -19.01 0.02 -6.21
CA VAL A 298 -19.34 -1.42 -6.38
C VAL A 298 -18.49 -2.27 -5.44
N ASN A 299 -17.19 -2.00 -5.33
CA ASN A 299 -16.34 -2.74 -4.40
C ASN A 299 -16.73 -2.49 -2.94
N THR A 300 -17.15 -1.27 -2.58
CA THR A 300 -17.67 -0.96 -1.23
C THR A 300 -18.90 -1.84 -0.91
N LEU A 301 -19.79 -2.02 -1.87
CA LEU A 301 -20.95 -2.92 -1.73
C LEU A 301 -20.55 -4.38 -1.66
N TYR A 302 -19.60 -4.79 -2.47
CA TYR A 302 -19.24 -6.20 -2.57
C TYR A 302 -18.42 -6.67 -1.36
N GLY A 303 -17.35 -5.94 -0.98
CA GLY A 303 -16.47 -6.36 0.12
C GLY A 303 -15.75 -5.24 0.85
N GLY A 304 -16.00 -3.96 0.54
CA GLY A 304 -15.26 -2.82 1.07
C GLY A 304 -15.79 -2.25 2.40
N ARG A 305 -16.87 -2.79 2.96
CA ARG A 305 -17.43 -2.35 4.25
C ARG A 305 -17.95 -3.53 5.06
N PHE A 306 -18.20 -3.32 6.35
CA PHE A 306 -18.70 -4.37 7.24
C PHE A 306 -20.02 -4.99 6.76
N THR A 307 -20.96 -4.17 6.27
CA THR A 307 -22.26 -4.62 5.74
C THR A 307 -22.22 -4.97 4.25
N SER A 308 -21.03 -5.32 3.72
CA SER A 308 -20.86 -5.73 2.33
C SER A 308 -21.50 -7.09 2.04
N ILE A 309 -21.75 -7.36 0.76
CA ILE A 309 -22.36 -8.60 0.29
C ILE A 309 -21.59 -9.81 0.81
N ILE A 310 -20.27 -9.85 0.56
CA ILE A 310 -19.47 -11.02 0.91
C ILE A 310 -19.35 -11.22 2.42
N ASN A 311 -19.18 -10.16 3.19
CA ASN A 311 -19.10 -10.27 4.65
C ASN A 311 -20.46 -10.67 5.26
N THR A 312 -21.56 -10.19 4.69
CA THR A 312 -22.91 -10.58 5.10
C THR A 312 -23.15 -12.08 4.88
N GLU A 313 -22.76 -12.61 3.73
CA GLU A 313 -22.96 -14.03 3.41
C GLU A 313 -22.05 -14.94 4.25
N LEU A 314 -20.73 -14.65 4.29
CA LEU A 314 -19.74 -15.50 4.95
C LEU A 314 -19.74 -15.39 6.47
N ARG A 315 -19.98 -14.17 7.02
CA ARG A 315 -19.93 -13.93 8.45
C ARG A 315 -21.33 -13.97 9.09
N ILE A 316 -22.24 -13.13 8.58
CA ILE A 316 -23.51 -12.87 9.28
C ILE A 316 -24.49 -14.02 9.08
N LYS A 317 -24.67 -14.50 7.84
CA LYS A 317 -25.68 -15.52 7.52
C LYS A 317 -25.18 -16.94 7.73
N SER A 318 -23.96 -17.25 7.25
CA SER A 318 -23.46 -18.63 7.30
C SER A 318 -22.61 -18.96 8.52
N GLY A 319 -21.97 -17.95 9.15
CA GLY A 319 -21.03 -18.17 10.25
C GLY A 319 -19.76 -18.91 9.85
N LEU A 320 -19.48 -19.07 8.55
CA LEU A 320 -18.31 -19.80 8.05
C LEU A 320 -16.99 -19.04 8.27
N SER A 321 -17.05 -17.72 8.35
CA SER A 321 -15.88 -16.85 8.55
C SER A 321 -16.20 -15.77 9.57
N TYR A 322 -15.16 -15.29 10.27
CA TYR A 322 -15.29 -14.09 11.12
C TYR A 322 -15.12 -12.78 10.33
N GLY A 323 -14.75 -12.86 9.05
CA GLY A 323 -14.64 -11.69 8.17
C GLY A 323 -14.29 -12.06 6.74
N ALA A 324 -14.86 -11.29 5.82
CA ALA A 324 -14.52 -11.34 4.40
C ALA A 324 -14.49 -9.93 3.83
N ARG A 325 -13.49 -9.65 2.99
CA ARG A 325 -13.32 -8.34 2.37
C ARG A 325 -12.86 -8.48 0.93
N SER A 326 -13.14 -7.48 0.12
CA SER A 326 -12.53 -7.35 -1.20
C SER A 326 -11.92 -5.96 -1.40
N GLY A 327 -10.95 -5.87 -2.31
CA GLY A 327 -10.30 -4.62 -2.64
C GLY A 327 -9.66 -4.64 -4.02
N PHE A 328 -9.37 -3.44 -4.51
CA PHE A 328 -8.55 -3.20 -5.69
C PHE A 328 -7.31 -2.43 -5.30
N THR A 329 -6.14 -2.98 -5.58
CA THR A 329 -4.92 -2.16 -5.68
C THR A 329 -4.82 -1.61 -7.09
N ARG A 330 -4.09 -0.49 -7.25
CA ARG A 330 -3.94 0.15 -8.56
C ARG A 330 -2.53 0.73 -8.67
N GLY A 331 -1.76 0.25 -9.62
CA GLY A 331 -0.45 0.77 -9.98
C GLY A 331 -0.44 1.37 -11.38
N THR A 332 0.72 1.71 -11.89
CA THR A 332 0.89 2.30 -13.24
C THR A 332 0.48 1.35 -14.35
N ALA A 333 0.89 0.09 -14.30
CA ALA A 333 0.59 -0.90 -15.34
C ALA A 333 -0.67 -1.70 -15.05
N ALA A 334 -0.94 -2.02 -13.80
CA ALA A 334 -2.14 -2.68 -13.31
C ALA A 334 -2.15 -2.66 -11.78
N GLY A 335 -3.21 -3.21 -11.21
CA GLY A 335 -3.30 -3.63 -9.83
C GLY A 335 -3.85 -5.03 -9.76
N GLU A 336 -4.39 -5.38 -8.61
CA GLU A 336 -5.07 -6.65 -8.38
C GLU A 336 -6.47 -6.40 -7.84
N PHE A 337 -7.41 -7.26 -8.20
CA PHE A 337 -8.63 -7.48 -7.44
C PHE A 337 -8.39 -8.66 -6.52
N ALA A 338 -8.72 -8.50 -5.26
CA ALA A 338 -8.54 -9.54 -4.27
C ALA A 338 -9.74 -9.66 -3.32
N ILE A 339 -10.15 -10.87 -3.03
CA ILE A 339 -11.02 -11.25 -1.93
C ILE A 339 -10.15 -11.94 -0.89
N HIS A 340 -10.24 -11.51 0.36
CA HIS A 340 -9.59 -12.14 1.50
C HIS A 340 -10.62 -12.65 2.49
N SER A 341 -10.47 -13.88 2.92
CA SER A 341 -11.26 -14.46 4.00
C SER A 341 -10.51 -15.65 4.62
N PHE A 342 -11.13 -16.27 5.60
CA PHE A 342 -10.64 -17.48 6.26
C PHE A 342 -11.81 -18.29 6.80
N ALA A 343 -11.58 -19.55 7.07
CA ALA A 343 -12.57 -20.45 7.67
C ALA A 343 -11.88 -21.52 8.52
N GLN A 344 -12.64 -22.22 9.36
CA GLN A 344 -12.15 -23.45 9.96
C GLN A 344 -11.75 -24.44 8.87
N THR A 345 -10.69 -25.19 9.08
CA THR A 345 -10.07 -26.09 8.09
C THR A 345 -11.09 -27.06 7.45
N GLU A 346 -12.01 -27.62 8.25
CA GLU A 346 -13.06 -28.51 7.77
C GLU A 346 -14.13 -27.82 6.92
N ASN A 347 -14.24 -26.50 7.00
CA ASN A 347 -15.22 -25.70 6.27
C ASN A 347 -14.61 -24.93 5.08
N THR A 348 -13.34 -25.14 4.76
CA THR A 348 -12.62 -24.42 3.69
C THR A 348 -13.35 -24.46 2.36
N GLY A 349 -13.76 -25.66 1.91
CA GLY A 349 -14.47 -25.85 0.65
C GLY A 349 -15.82 -25.11 0.61
N LYS A 350 -16.58 -25.16 1.71
CA LYS A 350 -17.87 -24.45 1.83
C LYS A 350 -17.71 -22.93 1.79
N ALA A 351 -16.69 -22.41 2.51
CA ALA A 351 -16.42 -20.98 2.52
C ALA A 351 -15.94 -20.47 1.15
N LEU A 352 -15.09 -21.24 0.48
CA LEU A 352 -14.63 -20.93 -0.88
C LEU A 352 -15.78 -20.98 -1.87
N GLU A 353 -16.62 -22.02 -1.84
CA GLU A 353 -17.81 -22.16 -2.68
C GLU A 353 -18.75 -20.96 -2.52
N LEU A 354 -19.07 -20.60 -1.28
CA LEU A 354 -19.94 -19.44 -1.00
C LEU A 354 -19.30 -18.13 -1.47
N THR A 355 -17.97 -17.98 -1.35
CA THR A 355 -17.21 -16.84 -1.88
C THR A 355 -17.40 -16.72 -3.40
N LEU A 356 -17.24 -17.81 -4.12
CA LEU A 356 -17.40 -17.84 -5.58
C LEU A 356 -18.85 -17.59 -5.99
N GLN A 357 -19.82 -18.16 -5.29
CA GLN A 357 -21.25 -17.90 -5.51
C GLN A 357 -21.61 -16.43 -5.32
N THR A 358 -21.01 -15.72 -4.33
CA THR A 358 -21.25 -14.28 -4.15
C THR A 358 -20.68 -13.46 -5.31
N LEU A 359 -19.52 -13.84 -5.85
CA LEU A 359 -18.94 -13.17 -7.00
C LEU A 359 -19.77 -13.43 -8.27
N ASP A 360 -20.24 -14.66 -8.47
CA ASP A 360 -21.13 -15.02 -9.57
C ASP A 360 -22.44 -14.23 -9.54
N ARG A 361 -23.05 -14.12 -8.35
CA ARG A 361 -24.26 -13.30 -8.15
C ARG A 361 -24.01 -11.84 -8.48
N LEU A 362 -22.89 -11.25 -8.03
CA LEU A 362 -22.54 -9.88 -8.41
C LEU A 362 -22.44 -9.72 -9.92
N LYS A 363 -21.81 -10.69 -10.60
CA LYS A 363 -21.68 -10.70 -12.08
C LYS A 363 -23.02 -10.83 -12.78
N LYS A 364 -23.93 -11.65 -12.29
CA LYS A 364 -25.25 -11.91 -12.88
C LYS A 364 -26.26 -10.82 -12.59
N ASP A 365 -26.43 -10.50 -11.31
CA ASP A 365 -27.52 -9.66 -10.82
C ASP A 365 -27.14 -8.18 -10.77
N GLY A 366 -25.83 -7.87 -10.64
CA GLY A 366 -25.36 -6.50 -10.47
C GLY A 366 -25.68 -5.94 -9.09
N VAL A 367 -25.96 -4.64 -9.04
CA VAL A 367 -26.34 -3.88 -7.84
C VAL A 367 -27.61 -3.08 -8.08
N THR A 368 -28.39 -2.79 -7.03
CA THR A 368 -29.62 -2.00 -7.15
C THR A 368 -29.36 -0.50 -6.96
N ALA A 369 -30.34 0.33 -7.30
CA ALA A 369 -30.28 1.77 -7.11
C ALA A 369 -30.13 2.14 -5.62
N GLU A 370 -30.85 1.46 -4.74
CA GLU A 370 -30.79 1.66 -3.27
C GLU A 370 -29.40 1.29 -2.73
N MET A 371 -28.80 0.22 -3.23
CA MET A 371 -27.44 -0.16 -2.88
C MET A 371 -26.44 0.93 -3.28
N LEU A 372 -26.56 1.49 -4.49
CA LEU A 372 -25.68 2.58 -4.94
C LEU A 372 -25.86 3.84 -4.10
N VAL A 373 -27.10 4.19 -3.70
CA VAL A 373 -27.37 5.32 -2.79
C VAL A 373 -26.64 5.10 -1.47
N SER A 374 -26.76 3.91 -0.89
CA SER A 374 -26.10 3.54 0.37
C SER A 374 -24.55 3.58 0.27
N ALA A 375 -23.97 3.02 -0.80
CA ALA A 375 -22.52 3.05 -1.01
C ALA A 375 -22.00 4.47 -1.21
N ARG A 376 -22.72 5.28 -1.98
CA ARG A 376 -22.39 6.69 -2.24
C ARG A 376 -22.34 7.50 -0.95
N ALA A 377 -23.35 7.36 -0.08
CA ALA A 377 -23.37 8.03 1.22
C ALA A 377 -22.16 7.62 2.07
N TYR A 378 -21.84 6.32 2.09
CA TYR A 378 -20.69 5.80 2.83
C TYR A 378 -19.34 6.33 2.29
N VAL A 379 -19.08 6.21 0.99
CA VAL A 379 -17.81 6.61 0.40
C VAL A 379 -17.62 8.13 0.47
N LEU A 380 -18.67 8.93 0.20
CA LEU A 380 -18.63 10.39 0.35
C LEU A 380 -18.35 10.82 1.79
N GLY A 381 -18.88 10.07 2.79
CA GLY A 381 -18.61 10.35 4.20
C GLY A 381 -17.18 9.99 4.62
N GLN A 382 -16.60 8.92 4.05
CA GLN A 382 -15.24 8.49 4.37
C GLN A 382 -14.15 9.28 3.62
N TYR A 383 -14.43 9.78 2.43
CA TYR A 383 -13.42 10.38 1.57
C TYR A 383 -12.70 11.59 2.20
N PRO A 384 -13.37 12.53 2.88
CA PRO A 384 -12.69 13.67 3.51
C PRO A 384 -11.70 13.29 4.61
N LEU A 385 -11.92 12.16 5.29
CA LEU A 385 -11.03 11.68 6.37
C LEU A 385 -9.60 11.37 5.88
N ASN A 386 -9.41 11.15 4.57
CA ASN A 386 -8.09 10.94 3.98
C ASN A 386 -7.29 12.22 3.77
N PHE A 387 -7.80 13.39 4.20
CA PHE A 387 -7.21 14.71 3.93
C PHE A 387 -7.28 15.64 5.15
N GLU A 388 -7.30 15.08 6.34
CA GLU A 388 -7.45 15.86 7.59
C GLU A 388 -6.17 16.60 7.96
N THR A 389 -5.03 15.93 7.85
CA THR A 389 -3.74 16.44 8.32
C THR A 389 -2.86 16.99 7.19
N ALA A 390 -1.83 17.75 7.58
CA ALA A 390 -0.78 18.18 6.64
C ALA A 390 -0.06 16.99 6.01
N ALA A 391 0.18 15.92 6.79
CA ALA A 391 0.83 14.70 6.31
C ALA A 391 -0.03 13.95 5.27
N ASP A 392 -1.35 13.93 5.45
CA ASP A 392 -2.27 13.31 4.48
C ASP A 392 -2.22 14.04 3.13
N TRP A 393 -2.23 15.36 3.15
CA TRP A 393 -2.10 16.16 1.93
C TRP A 393 -0.74 15.97 1.27
N ALA A 394 0.35 15.92 2.04
CA ALA A 394 1.67 15.65 1.50
C ALA A 394 1.74 14.27 0.84
N ALA A 395 1.11 13.27 1.44
CA ALA A 395 1.03 11.92 0.88
C ALA A 395 0.19 11.88 -0.39
N ALA A 396 -1.00 12.47 -0.38
CA ALA A 396 -1.94 12.49 -1.51
C ALA A 396 -1.37 13.21 -2.74
N LEU A 397 -0.74 14.38 -2.55
CA LEU A 397 -0.12 15.11 -3.65
C LEU A 397 1.14 14.41 -4.16
N GLY A 398 1.91 13.77 -3.29
CA GLY A 398 3.03 12.91 -3.70
C GLY A 398 2.57 11.76 -4.60
N GLU A 399 1.43 11.16 -4.31
CA GLU A 399 0.82 10.12 -5.13
C GLU A 399 0.30 10.67 -6.48
N VAL A 400 -0.36 11.83 -6.47
CA VAL A 400 -0.82 12.52 -7.69
C VAL A 400 0.35 12.80 -8.63
N GLU A 401 1.46 13.31 -8.11
CA GLU A 401 2.67 13.57 -8.89
C GLU A 401 3.37 12.28 -9.36
N LEU A 402 3.44 11.26 -8.50
CA LEU A 402 4.04 9.95 -8.85
C LEU A 402 3.37 9.35 -10.08
N TYR A 403 2.04 9.37 -10.11
CA TYR A 403 1.24 8.78 -11.19
C TYR A 403 0.87 9.77 -12.30
N GLY A 404 1.24 11.05 -12.18
CA GLY A 404 0.93 12.10 -13.15
C GLY A 404 -0.57 12.27 -13.39
N LEU A 405 -1.35 12.38 -12.30
CA LEU A 405 -2.82 12.37 -12.36
C LEU A 405 -3.46 13.76 -12.43
N GLY A 406 -2.77 14.81 -11.96
CA GLY A 406 -3.33 16.14 -11.83
C GLY A 406 -4.27 16.33 -10.62
N ALA A 407 -4.53 17.60 -10.25
CA ALA A 407 -5.37 17.94 -9.09
C ALA A 407 -6.82 17.46 -9.25
N GLU A 408 -7.31 17.41 -10.48
CA GLU A 408 -8.67 16.94 -10.81
C GLU A 408 -8.92 15.50 -10.36
N TYR A 409 -7.90 14.69 -10.18
CA TYR A 409 -8.02 13.35 -9.63
C TYR A 409 -8.62 13.35 -8.20
N ILE A 410 -8.34 14.39 -7.43
CA ILE A 410 -8.91 14.60 -6.10
C ILE A 410 -10.19 15.44 -6.20
N ASP A 411 -10.13 16.57 -6.87
CA ASP A 411 -11.18 17.58 -6.90
C ASP A 411 -12.49 17.10 -7.52
N SER A 412 -12.40 16.30 -8.59
CA SER A 412 -13.58 15.80 -9.31
C SER A 412 -14.19 14.54 -8.67
N TYR A 413 -13.50 13.90 -7.74
CA TYR A 413 -13.90 12.57 -7.27
C TYR A 413 -15.26 12.57 -6.57
N GLY A 414 -15.53 13.55 -5.71
CA GLY A 414 -16.82 13.68 -5.04
C GLY A 414 -17.99 13.90 -6.03
N ALA A 415 -17.77 14.67 -7.07
CA ALA A 415 -18.75 14.86 -8.15
C ALA A 415 -18.93 13.56 -8.96
N SER A 416 -17.83 12.88 -9.28
CA SER A 416 -17.86 11.61 -10.00
C SER A 416 -18.67 10.55 -9.22
N LEU A 417 -18.48 10.44 -7.89
CA LEU A 417 -19.27 9.53 -7.05
C LEU A 417 -20.77 9.85 -7.10
N ARG A 418 -21.15 11.13 -7.08
CA ARG A 418 -22.57 11.55 -7.14
C ARG A 418 -23.23 11.17 -8.46
N ASN A 419 -22.48 11.21 -9.55
CA ASN A 419 -22.97 10.98 -10.90
C ASN A 419 -22.95 9.52 -11.36
N VAL A 420 -22.41 8.58 -10.56
CA VAL A 420 -22.40 7.15 -10.92
C VAL A 420 -23.81 6.62 -11.14
N THR A 421 -24.04 6.02 -12.29
CA THR A 421 -25.29 5.39 -12.68
C THR A 421 -25.26 3.87 -12.49
N LEU A 422 -26.42 3.22 -12.57
CA LEU A 422 -26.50 1.73 -12.62
C LEU A 422 -25.76 1.16 -13.85
N GLN A 423 -25.76 1.88 -14.96
CA GLN A 423 -25.03 1.47 -16.16
C GLN A 423 -23.51 1.50 -15.92
N ASP A 424 -23.00 2.53 -15.23
CA ASP A 424 -21.58 2.58 -14.85
C ASP A 424 -21.21 1.46 -13.88
N ALA A 425 -22.09 1.19 -12.91
CA ALA A 425 -21.90 0.07 -11.98
C ALA A 425 -21.87 -1.27 -12.73
N ARG A 426 -22.77 -1.49 -13.68
CA ARG A 426 -22.77 -2.71 -14.51
C ARG A 426 -21.48 -2.82 -15.31
N ARG A 427 -21.07 -1.74 -15.96
CA ARG A 427 -19.81 -1.70 -16.73
C ARG A 427 -18.62 -2.11 -15.89
N VAL A 428 -18.42 -1.54 -14.70
CA VAL A 428 -17.25 -1.88 -13.87
C VAL A 428 -17.32 -3.30 -13.33
N ILE A 429 -18.51 -3.85 -13.10
CA ILE A 429 -18.69 -5.27 -12.75
C ILE A 429 -18.20 -6.14 -13.91
N ASP A 430 -18.56 -5.81 -15.13
CA ASP A 430 -18.18 -6.59 -16.30
C ASP A 430 -16.69 -6.43 -16.64
N ASP A 431 -16.15 -5.22 -16.57
CA ASP A 431 -14.77 -4.91 -16.97
C ASP A 431 -13.73 -5.25 -15.90
N ALA A 432 -14.00 -4.94 -14.62
CA ALA A 432 -13.00 -4.95 -13.59
C ALA A 432 -13.03 -6.18 -12.69
N PHE A 433 -14.22 -6.70 -12.36
CA PHE A 433 -14.30 -7.93 -11.57
C PHE A 433 -14.01 -9.16 -12.43
N PRO A 434 -13.23 -10.13 -11.93
CA PRO A 434 -12.91 -11.32 -12.69
C PRO A 434 -14.13 -12.22 -12.88
N THR A 435 -14.09 -13.05 -13.92
CA THR A 435 -15.04 -14.15 -14.13
C THR A 435 -14.61 -15.38 -13.34
N LEU A 436 -15.55 -16.28 -13.04
CA LEU A 436 -15.26 -17.46 -12.24
C LEU A 436 -14.28 -18.46 -12.87
N ASP A 437 -14.14 -18.43 -14.17
CA ASP A 437 -13.23 -19.29 -14.93
C ASP A 437 -11.81 -18.73 -15.04
N SER A 438 -11.57 -17.52 -14.51
CA SER A 438 -10.29 -16.84 -14.58
C SER A 438 -9.87 -16.32 -13.20
N LEU A 439 -9.61 -17.23 -12.26
CA LEU A 439 -9.25 -16.90 -10.88
C LEU A 439 -7.93 -17.57 -10.47
N SER A 440 -7.08 -16.78 -9.80
CA SER A 440 -6.01 -17.32 -8.96
C SER A 440 -6.55 -17.45 -7.53
N ILE A 441 -6.36 -18.61 -6.92
CA ILE A 441 -6.78 -18.92 -5.57
C ILE A 441 -5.52 -19.30 -4.79
N VAL A 442 -5.28 -18.64 -3.66
CA VAL A 442 -4.14 -18.94 -2.79
C VAL A 442 -4.69 -19.31 -1.42
N LEU A 443 -4.23 -20.44 -0.90
CA LEU A 443 -4.67 -20.96 0.39
C LEU A 443 -3.45 -21.22 1.27
N VAL A 444 -3.54 -20.84 2.54
CA VAL A 444 -2.58 -21.20 3.57
C VAL A 444 -3.34 -22.00 4.63
N GLY A 445 -2.98 -23.26 4.85
CA GLY A 445 -3.67 -24.15 5.78
C GLY A 445 -3.13 -25.57 5.73
N ASP A 446 -3.74 -26.49 6.48
CA ASP A 446 -3.35 -27.91 6.54
C ASP A 446 -3.69 -28.61 5.21
N ALA A 447 -2.70 -28.71 4.32
CA ALA A 447 -2.88 -29.24 2.98
C ALA A 447 -3.43 -30.67 2.96
N ALA A 448 -3.08 -31.49 3.97
CA ALA A 448 -3.58 -32.87 4.06
C ALA A 448 -5.11 -32.90 4.24
N LYS A 449 -5.69 -31.90 4.91
CA LYS A 449 -7.13 -31.84 5.19
C LYS A 449 -7.92 -31.08 4.11
N ILE A 450 -7.28 -30.10 3.44
CA ILE A 450 -8.02 -29.19 2.54
C ILE A 450 -7.84 -29.52 1.06
N ARG A 451 -6.81 -30.28 0.66
CA ARG A 451 -6.53 -30.59 -0.75
C ARG A 451 -7.75 -31.17 -1.48
N ASP A 452 -8.42 -32.14 -0.88
CA ASP A 452 -9.60 -32.76 -1.47
C ASP A 452 -10.80 -31.82 -1.54
N GLN A 453 -10.90 -30.87 -0.60
CA GLN A 453 -11.97 -29.87 -0.61
C GLN A 453 -11.80 -28.85 -1.76
N VAL A 454 -10.56 -28.65 -2.23
CA VAL A 454 -10.24 -27.59 -3.22
C VAL A 454 -9.83 -28.11 -4.60
N LYS A 455 -9.72 -29.42 -4.80
CA LYS A 455 -9.29 -30.03 -6.08
C LYS A 455 -10.15 -29.68 -7.30
N GLY A 456 -11.42 -29.30 -7.08
CA GLY A 456 -12.34 -28.89 -8.14
C GLY A 456 -12.19 -27.44 -8.62
N TYR A 457 -11.34 -26.63 -7.96
CA TYR A 457 -11.25 -25.20 -8.25
C TYR A 457 -10.12 -24.80 -9.22
N GLY A 458 -9.30 -25.74 -9.66
CA GLY A 458 -8.22 -25.47 -10.64
C GLY A 458 -7.03 -26.39 -10.48
N VAL A 459 -6.01 -26.15 -11.30
CA VAL A 459 -4.72 -26.86 -11.19
C VAL A 459 -4.04 -26.41 -9.88
N ILE A 460 -3.70 -27.38 -9.04
CA ILE A 460 -3.08 -27.12 -7.73
C ILE A 460 -1.56 -27.17 -7.86
N THR A 461 -0.91 -26.05 -7.54
CA THR A 461 0.53 -25.97 -7.25
C THR A 461 0.69 -26.00 -5.73
N GLY A 462 1.54 -26.89 -5.21
CA GLY A 462 1.81 -27.00 -3.78
C GLY A 462 3.16 -26.38 -3.43
N MET A 463 3.22 -25.73 -2.27
CA MET A 463 4.47 -25.37 -1.60
C MET A 463 4.30 -25.52 -0.09
N THR A 464 5.39 -25.42 0.66
CA THR A 464 5.34 -25.44 2.12
C THR A 464 5.60 -24.08 2.70
N LEU A 465 5.02 -23.78 3.85
CA LEU A 465 5.23 -22.52 4.56
C LEU A 465 6.70 -22.30 4.95
N THR A 466 7.45 -23.40 5.14
CA THR A 466 8.88 -23.37 5.49
C THR A 466 9.80 -22.99 4.33
N GLU A 467 9.31 -22.98 3.09
CA GLU A 467 10.12 -22.56 1.94
C GLU A 467 10.57 -21.11 2.09
N PRO A 468 11.86 -20.78 1.85
CA PRO A 468 12.42 -19.46 2.15
C PRO A 468 12.10 -18.41 1.07
N SER A 469 11.23 -18.75 0.09
CA SER A 469 10.75 -17.89 -1.01
C SER A 469 9.23 -17.85 -1.02
N PHE A 470 8.68 -16.83 -1.66
CA PHE A 470 7.22 -16.71 -1.91
C PHE A 470 6.84 -17.20 -3.31
N ASP A 471 7.81 -17.47 -4.16
CA ASP A 471 7.57 -18.02 -5.50
C ASP A 471 7.45 -19.54 -5.38
N PRO A 472 6.37 -20.17 -5.88
CA PRO A 472 6.38 -21.59 -6.07
C PRO A 472 7.50 -21.90 -7.06
N GLU A 473 8.52 -22.67 -6.66
CA GLU A 473 9.55 -23.11 -7.58
C GLU A 473 8.87 -23.72 -8.81
N PRO A 474 9.30 -23.35 -10.04
CA PRO A 474 8.87 -24.06 -11.21
C PRO A 474 9.36 -25.50 -11.03
N ARG A 475 8.53 -26.37 -10.46
CA ARG A 475 8.80 -27.80 -10.51
C ARG A 475 8.87 -28.09 -12.00
N ALA A 476 10.06 -28.42 -12.47
CA ALA A 476 10.25 -29.02 -13.79
C ALA A 476 9.12 -30.05 -13.89
N LEU A 477 8.21 -29.81 -14.84
CA LEU A 477 7.20 -30.82 -15.17
C LEU A 477 8.01 -32.09 -15.39
N ALA A 478 7.92 -33.02 -14.44
CA ALA A 478 8.48 -34.33 -14.65
C ALA A 478 7.85 -34.81 -15.95
N ALA A 479 8.68 -34.92 -16.97
CA ALA A 479 8.26 -35.48 -18.24
C ALA A 479 7.65 -36.83 -17.93
N ALA A 480 6.32 -36.95 -18.15
CA ALA A 480 5.62 -38.20 -18.14
C ALA A 480 5.84 -38.91 -19.47
#